data_60af6df265cad3807925382ec1f2dc60
#
_entry.id   60af6df265cad3807925382ec1f2dc60
#
_cell.length_a   1.000
_cell.length_b   1.000
_cell.length_c   1.000
_cell.angle_alpha   90.00
_cell.angle_beta   90.00
_cell.angle_gamma   90.00
#
_symmetry.space_group_name_H-M   'P 1'
#
loop_
_entity.id
_entity.type
_entity.pdbx_description
1 polymer ?
#
loop_
_entity_poly.entity_id
_entity_poly.type
_entity_poly.pdbx_seq_one_letter_code
_entity_poly.pdbx_strand_id
1 'polypeptide(L)'
;MSELKTMVRGVYDLQKLRIQMGNRIVGNFKAKLGQEPSQPEAEIGSEGAMILKSMRASYDKLMDGVKTFPRQASFSGDEIISSYTEFCLMAQYVEIEESEISGFRRLKTTLREYPIYNNFLVNVKGVGPAMAGVILSEFDITRATYPSSMWKYAGLDVASDGRGRSRRAEHLVEVDYNDKDGNPAKRRGITFNPWLKTKLIGVLGSSFLRAGENPYRAIYDDYKNRLENHPAHQEKSKGHRHNMAIRYMVKRFLVDLYTEWRALEGLPVADEYSIAKLGIDHRKAG
;
A
#
# COMPACT_ATOMS: atom_id res chain seq x y z
N MET A 1 -3.10 8.64 -18.65
CA MET A 1 -2.97 8.33 -17.19
C MET A 1 -3.19 9.65 -16.47
N SER A 2 -3.94 9.70 -15.35
CA SER A 2 -4.12 10.97 -14.63
C SER A 2 -2.78 11.44 -14.06
N GLU A 3 -2.57 12.76 -13.98
CA GLU A 3 -1.36 13.38 -13.41
C GLU A 3 -1.10 12.90 -11.99
N LEU A 4 -2.15 12.84 -11.16
CA LEU A 4 -2.07 12.29 -9.80
C LEU A 4 -1.54 10.86 -9.79
N LYS A 5 -2.00 10.00 -10.70
CA LYS A 5 -1.52 8.61 -10.80
C LYS A 5 -0.03 8.54 -11.14
N THR A 6 0.43 9.40 -12.04
CA THR A 6 1.85 9.50 -12.38
C THR A 6 2.67 9.93 -11.16
N MET A 7 2.21 10.96 -10.43
CA MET A 7 2.87 11.44 -9.21
C MET A 7 2.94 10.35 -8.14
N VAL A 8 1.82 9.69 -7.85
CA VAL A 8 1.74 8.60 -6.86
C VAL A 8 2.70 7.48 -7.21
N ARG A 9 2.71 7.03 -8.47
CA ARG A 9 3.63 5.96 -8.92
C ARG A 9 5.09 6.37 -8.77
N GLY A 10 5.44 7.59 -9.17
CA GLY A 10 6.81 8.10 -9.04
C GLY A 10 7.32 8.12 -7.59
N VAL A 11 6.48 8.53 -6.64
CA VAL A 11 6.87 8.50 -5.22
C VAL A 11 7.06 7.06 -4.70
N TYR A 12 6.20 6.12 -5.13
CA TYR A 12 6.37 4.71 -4.77
C TYR A 12 7.58 4.05 -5.45
N ASP A 13 7.99 4.51 -6.61
CA ASP A 13 9.23 4.07 -7.25
C ASP A 13 10.46 4.53 -6.46
N LEU A 14 10.48 5.77 -5.97
CA LEU A 14 11.52 6.26 -5.06
C LEU A 14 11.57 5.44 -3.76
N GLN A 15 10.42 5.15 -3.16
CA GLN A 15 10.33 4.29 -1.98
C GLN A 15 10.94 2.91 -2.23
N LYS A 16 10.62 2.31 -3.37
CA LYS A 16 11.17 1.01 -3.76
C LYS A 16 12.69 1.07 -3.92
N LEU A 17 13.22 2.11 -4.57
CA LEU A 17 14.65 2.33 -4.73
C LEU A 17 15.35 2.49 -3.37
N ARG A 18 14.77 3.27 -2.45
CA ARG A 18 15.30 3.44 -1.10
C ARG A 18 15.36 2.11 -0.34
N ILE A 19 14.29 1.29 -0.40
CA ILE A 19 14.29 -0.03 0.24
C ILE A 19 15.37 -0.93 -0.38
N GLN A 20 15.52 -0.94 -1.70
CA GLN A 20 16.56 -1.72 -2.38
C GLN A 20 17.97 -1.28 -1.98
N MET A 21 18.20 0.03 -1.91
CA MET A 21 19.50 0.57 -1.48
C MET A 21 19.75 0.25 0.00
N GLY A 22 18.75 0.41 0.86
CA GLY A 22 18.82 0.04 2.27
C GLY A 22 19.20 -1.43 2.49
N ASN A 23 18.57 -2.35 1.75
CA ASN A 23 18.92 -3.78 1.80
C ASN A 23 20.39 -4.05 1.37
N ARG A 24 20.90 -3.34 0.36
CA ARG A 24 22.30 -3.45 -0.06
C ARG A 24 23.25 -2.99 1.04
N ILE A 25 22.95 -1.85 1.67
CA ILE A 25 23.76 -1.30 2.78
C ILE A 25 23.75 -2.26 3.95
N VAL A 26 22.59 -2.75 4.36
CA VAL A 26 22.44 -3.72 5.47
C VAL A 26 23.19 -5.01 5.16
N GLY A 27 23.05 -5.54 3.94
CA GLY A 27 23.77 -6.74 3.51
C GLY A 27 25.29 -6.56 3.52
N ASN A 28 25.78 -5.42 3.02
CA ASN A 28 27.22 -5.10 3.04
C ASN A 28 27.75 -4.96 4.48
N PHE A 29 26.99 -4.29 5.36
CA PHE A 29 27.39 -4.14 6.77
C PHE A 29 27.45 -5.49 7.52
N LYS A 30 26.45 -6.36 7.29
CA LYS A 30 26.44 -7.71 7.86
C LYS A 30 27.61 -8.56 7.36
N ALA A 31 27.92 -8.50 6.06
CA ALA A 31 29.06 -9.20 5.49
C ALA A 31 30.39 -8.72 6.10
N LYS A 32 30.54 -7.43 6.35
CA LYS A 32 31.70 -6.85 7.05
C LYS A 32 31.89 -7.42 8.47
N LEU A 33 30.78 -7.76 9.14
CA LEU A 33 30.78 -8.40 10.46
C LEU A 33 30.94 -9.94 10.39
N GLY A 34 31.17 -10.50 9.20
CA GLY A 34 31.30 -11.95 9.00
C GLY A 34 29.97 -12.71 9.03
N GLN A 35 28.84 -12.01 8.92
CA GLN A 35 27.53 -12.64 8.85
C GLN A 35 27.15 -12.96 7.39
N GLU A 36 26.43 -14.07 7.19
CA GLU A 36 25.88 -14.36 5.87
C GLU A 36 24.80 -13.33 5.48
N PRO A 37 24.78 -12.86 4.21
CA PRO A 37 23.77 -11.93 3.74
C PRO A 37 22.39 -12.59 3.76
N SER A 38 21.46 -11.97 4.46
CA SER A 38 20.04 -12.37 4.42
C SER A 38 19.42 -12.07 3.03
N GLN A 39 18.35 -12.79 2.69
CA GLN A 39 17.57 -12.48 1.48
C GLN A 39 17.06 -11.04 1.56
N PRO A 40 17.06 -10.28 0.43
CA PRO A 40 16.52 -8.92 0.39
C PRO A 40 15.07 -8.88 0.83
N GLU A 41 14.74 -8.03 1.77
CA GLU A 41 13.40 -7.89 2.30
C GLU A 41 12.57 -6.92 1.44
N ALA A 42 11.26 -7.18 1.31
CA ALA A 42 10.32 -6.27 0.63
C ALA A 42 10.13 -4.95 1.41
N GLU A 43 10.34 -5.00 2.73
CA GLU A 43 10.40 -3.85 3.64
C GLU A 43 11.63 -4.07 4.54
N ILE A 44 12.26 -2.99 4.99
CA ILE A 44 13.42 -3.08 5.89
C ILE A 44 12.93 -3.47 7.28
N GLY A 45 13.34 -4.62 7.76
CA GLY A 45 13.00 -5.12 9.10
C GLY A 45 13.64 -4.30 10.22
N SER A 46 13.28 -4.61 11.46
CA SER A 46 13.73 -3.84 12.65
C SER A 46 15.25 -3.80 12.80
N GLU A 47 15.93 -4.93 12.60
CA GLU A 47 17.39 -5.02 12.64
C GLU A 47 18.04 -4.18 11.55
N GLY A 48 17.57 -4.30 10.31
CA GLY A 48 18.05 -3.49 9.19
C GLY A 48 17.83 -2.00 9.41
N ALA A 49 16.70 -1.61 10.01
CA ALA A 49 16.43 -0.22 10.36
C ALA A 49 17.39 0.32 11.42
N MET A 50 17.79 -0.49 12.40
CA MET A 50 18.81 -0.12 13.40
C MET A 50 20.18 0.08 12.75
N ILE A 51 20.59 -0.83 11.88
CA ILE A 51 21.85 -0.72 11.12
C ILE A 51 21.85 0.58 10.29
N LEU A 52 20.80 0.81 9.51
CA LEU A 52 20.68 2.03 8.69
C LEU A 52 20.71 3.31 9.53
N LYS A 53 20.08 3.29 10.71
CA LYS A 53 20.12 4.42 11.64
C LYS A 53 21.55 4.71 12.12
N SER A 54 22.31 3.68 12.48
CA SER A 54 23.72 3.81 12.91
C SER A 54 24.61 4.31 11.76
N MET A 55 24.44 3.74 10.57
CA MET A 55 25.17 4.18 9.38
C MET A 55 24.80 5.61 8.96
N ARG A 56 23.54 6.02 9.10
CA ARG A 56 23.13 7.40 8.86
C ARG A 56 23.78 8.37 9.84
N ALA A 57 23.82 8.03 11.13
CA ALA A 57 24.46 8.87 12.14
C ALA A 57 25.97 9.02 11.89
N SER A 58 26.63 7.94 11.47
CA SER A 58 28.04 7.97 11.05
C SER A 58 28.23 8.86 9.81
N TYR A 59 27.39 8.68 8.78
CA TYR A 59 27.43 9.50 7.57
C TYR A 59 27.24 11.00 7.87
N ASP A 60 26.25 11.36 8.68
CA ASP A 60 25.98 12.75 9.05
C ASP A 60 27.16 13.36 9.81
N LYS A 61 27.82 12.58 10.70
CA LYS A 61 29.06 13.00 11.40
C LYS A 61 30.24 13.21 10.44
N LEU A 62 30.42 12.31 9.45
CA LEU A 62 31.49 12.42 8.44
C LEU A 62 31.28 13.60 7.49
N MET A 63 30.00 14.01 7.29
CA MET A 63 29.62 15.15 6.46
C MET A 63 29.55 16.47 7.23
N ASP A 64 29.69 16.45 8.57
CA ASP A 64 29.62 17.67 9.38
C ASP A 64 30.72 18.67 9.01
N GLY A 65 30.33 19.89 8.70
CA GLY A 65 31.24 20.95 8.24
C GLY A 65 31.85 20.75 6.85
N VAL A 66 31.52 19.66 6.14
CA VAL A 66 32.07 19.36 4.80
C VAL A 66 31.30 20.15 3.75
N LYS A 67 32.01 21.03 3.01
CA LYS A 67 31.42 21.86 1.94
C LYS A 67 31.37 21.15 0.59
N THR A 68 32.27 20.21 0.34
CA THR A 68 32.41 19.52 -0.94
C THR A 68 32.45 18.01 -0.70
N PHE A 69 31.73 17.22 -1.49
CA PHE A 69 31.73 15.76 -1.35
C PHE A 69 33.19 15.21 -1.35
N PRO A 70 33.58 14.41 -0.36
CA PRO A 70 34.95 13.90 -0.23
C PRO A 70 35.39 13.09 -1.45
N ARG A 71 36.67 13.19 -1.80
CA ARG A 71 37.28 12.32 -2.81
C ARG A 71 37.81 11.06 -2.15
N GLN A 72 37.88 9.96 -2.89
CA GLN A 72 38.38 8.69 -2.38
C GLN A 72 39.79 8.81 -1.74
N ALA A 73 40.66 9.57 -2.36
CA ALA A 73 42.05 9.75 -1.89
C ALA A 73 42.17 10.54 -0.56
N SER A 74 41.16 11.33 -0.21
CA SER A 74 41.12 12.14 1.01
C SER A 74 40.08 11.65 2.02
N PHE A 75 39.41 10.56 1.75
CA PHE A 75 38.39 10.01 2.63
C PHE A 75 39.03 9.33 3.85
N SER A 76 38.62 9.76 5.03
CA SER A 76 38.89 9.09 6.30
C SER A 76 37.57 8.65 6.91
N GLY A 77 37.33 7.35 6.94
CA GLY A 77 36.15 6.76 7.55
C GLY A 77 36.21 6.70 9.07
N ASP A 78 35.16 6.11 9.65
CA ASP A 78 35.11 5.75 11.07
C ASP A 78 34.91 4.23 11.25
N GLU A 79 34.60 3.79 12.47
CA GLU A 79 34.38 2.37 12.79
C GLU A 79 33.14 1.78 12.06
N ILE A 80 32.13 2.60 11.76
CA ILE A 80 30.88 2.19 11.13
C ILE A 80 30.99 2.27 9.61
N ILE A 81 31.41 3.43 9.08
CA ILE A 81 31.64 3.65 7.64
C ILE A 81 33.18 3.70 7.45
N SER A 82 33.77 2.54 7.23
CA SER A 82 35.24 2.40 7.14
C SER A 82 35.76 2.55 5.72
N SER A 83 34.94 2.41 4.70
CA SER A 83 35.37 2.49 3.31
C SER A 83 34.65 3.61 2.55
N TYR A 84 35.33 4.13 1.53
CA TYR A 84 34.76 5.13 0.62
C TYR A 84 33.52 4.59 -0.12
N THR A 85 33.49 3.28 -0.42
CA THR A 85 32.32 2.63 -1.05
C THR A 85 31.10 2.65 -0.13
N GLU A 86 31.28 2.33 1.17
CA GLU A 86 30.17 2.41 2.15
C GLU A 86 29.66 3.84 2.28
N PHE A 87 30.57 4.81 2.29
CA PHE A 87 30.22 6.23 2.32
C PHE A 87 29.40 6.65 1.09
N CYS A 88 29.81 6.27 -0.12
CA CYS A 88 29.05 6.55 -1.35
C CYS A 88 27.69 5.88 -1.37
N LEU A 89 27.57 4.63 -0.89
CA LEU A 89 26.27 3.93 -0.79
C LEU A 89 25.34 4.65 0.19
N MET A 90 25.86 5.14 1.32
CA MET A 90 25.05 5.94 2.25
C MET A 90 24.63 7.28 1.64
N ALA A 91 25.53 7.97 0.93
CA ALA A 91 25.19 9.21 0.23
C ALA A 91 24.00 9.00 -0.72
N GLN A 92 24.06 7.97 -1.58
CA GLN A 92 22.98 7.64 -2.49
C GLN A 92 21.66 7.29 -1.77
N TYR A 93 21.76 6.56 -0.65
CA TYR A 93 20.56 6.25 0.16
C TYR A 93 19.92 7.52 0.70
N VAL A 94 20.71 8.45 1.22
CA VAL A 94 20.25 9.75 1.74
C VAL A 94 19.58 10.58 0.67
N GLU A 95 20.17 10.69 -0.52
CA GLU A 95 19.60 11.42 -1.66
C GLU A 95 18.24 10.85 -2.09
N ILE A 96 18.12 9.51 -2.15
CA ILE A 96 16.86 8.85 -2.50
C ILE A 96 15.81 9.09 -1.40
N GLU A 97 16.19 8.99 -0.12
CA GLU A 97 15.32 9.23 1.02
C GLU A 97 14.78 10.67 1.03
N GLU A 98 15.62 11.66 0.81
CA GLU A 98 15.22 13.07 0.70
C GLU A 98 14.28 13.32 -0.49
N SER A 99 14.56 12.68 -1.61
CA SER A 99 13.72 12.74 -2.80
C SER A 99 12.34 12.10 -2.54
N GLU A 100 12.28 10.97 -1.84
CA GLU A 100 11.02 10.31 -1.41
C GLU A 100 10.22 11.24 -0.48
N ILE A 101 10.86 11.78 0.56
CA ILE A 101 10.22 12.70 1.52
C ILE A 101 9.65 13.94 0.80
N SER A 102 10.46 14.53 -0.08
CA SER A 102 10.04 15.68 -0.89
C SER A 102 8.87 15.32 -1.82
N GLY A 103 8.91 14.14 -2.43
CA GLY A 103 7.83 13.60 -3.25
C GLY A 103 6.52 13.47 -2.48
N PHE A 104 6.55 12.91 -1.27
CA PHE A 104 5.36 12.81 -0.41
C PHE A 104 4.84 14.16 0.06
N ARG A 105 5.70 15.14 0.32
CA ARG A 105 5.28 16.52 0.66
C ARG A 105 4.52 17.16 -0.51
N ARG A 106 5.06 17.05 -1.73
CA ARG A 106 4.38 17.56 -2.94
C ARG A 106 3.05 16.85 -3.17
N LEU A 107 3.01 15.52 -3.04
CA LEU A 107 1.77 14.74 -3.14
C LEU A 107 0.72 15.25 -2.14
N LYS A 108 1.10 15.47 -0.88
CA LYS A 108 0.19 16.01 0.14
C LYS A 108 -0.37 17.39 -0.24
N THR A 109 0.42 18.23 -0.89
CA THR A 109 -0.03 19.55 -1.37
C THR A 109 -1.06 19.38 -2.49
N THR A 110 -0.76 18.55 -3.51
CA THR A 110 -1.69 18.27 -4.62
C THR A 110 -3.02 17.65 -4.13
N LEU A 111 -2.99 16.79 -3.12
CA LEU A 111 -4.20 16.19 -2.59
C LEU A 111 -5.20 17.20 -2.01
N ARG A 112 -4.75 18.39 -1.58
CA ARG A 112 -5.62 19.46 -1.09
C ARG A 112 -6.53 20.06 -2.17
N GLU A 113 -6.24 19.82 -3.43
CA GLU A 113 -7.10 20.22 -4.56
C GLU A 113 -8.35 19.33 -4.69
N TYR A 114 -8.38 18.19 -3.99
CA TYR A 114 -9.48 17.23 -4.04
C TYR A 114 -10.44 17.42 -2.86
N PRO A 115 -11.71 17.81 -3.10
CA PRO A 115 -12.69 18.00 -2.02
C PRO A 115 -12.85 16.79 -1.11
N ILE A 116 -12.88 15.58 -1.66
CA ILE A 116 -13.00 14.35 -0.88
C ILE A 116 -11.80 14.11 0.05
N TYR A 117 -10.60 14.58 -0.31
CA TYR A 117 -9.44 14.52 0.58
C TYR A 117 -9.66 15.40 1.80
N ASN A 118 -10.07 16.66 1.60
CA ASN A 118 -10.22 17.64 2.67
C ASN A 118 -11.43 17.34 3.58
N ASN A 119 -12.55 16.89 2.99
CA ASN A 119 -13.79 16.68 3.74
C ASN A 119 -13.86 15.31 4.42
N PHE A 120 -13.23 14.29 3.85
CA PHE A 120 -13.34 12.92 4.37
C PHE A 120 -11.98 12.29 4.67
N LEU A 121 -11.12 12.05 3.65
CA LEU A 121 -9.95 11.18 3.81
C LEU A 121 -8.94 11.67 4.86
N VAL A 122 -8.74 12.98 4.99
CA VAL A 122 -7.82 13.56 5.99
C VAL A 122 -8.26 13.30 7.43
N ASN A 123 -9.57 13.13 7.64
CA ASN A 123 -10.18 12.91 8.95
C ASN A 123 -10.26 11.40 9.32
N VAL A 124 -9.99 10.52 8.36
CA VAL A 124 -10.02 9.06 8.60
C VAL A 124 -8.71 8.62 9.24
N LYS A 125 -8.77 8.29 10.52
CA LYS A 125 -7.62 7.81 11.29
C LYS A 125 -7.06 6.53 10.68
N GLY A 126 -5.80 6.56 10.28
CA GLY A 126 -5.14 5.46 9.55
C GLY A 126 -5.00 5.70 8.04
N VAL A 127 -5.63 6.73 7.47
CA VAL A 127 -5.44 7.14 6.09
C VAL A 127 -4.44 8.29 6.03
N GLY A 128 -3.20 8.00 5.66
CA GLY A 128 -2.20 9.04 5.39
C GLY A 128 -2.23 9.54 3.93
N PRO A 129 -1.49 10.63 3.62
CA PRO A 129 -1.46 11.22 2.28
C PRO A 129 -1.07 10.23 1.17
N ALA A 130 -0.14 9.31 1.45
CA ALA A 130 0.26 8.27 0.51
C ALA A 130 -0.92 7.38 0.10
N MET A 131 -1.71 6.93 1.10
CA MET A 131 -2.88 6.07 0.84
C MET A 131 -4.03 6.84 0.21
N ALA A 132 -4.27 8.09 0.61
CA ALA A 132 -5.23 8.96 -0.04
C ALA A 132 -4.87 9.15 -1.52
N GLY A 133 -3.59 9.38 -1.84
CA GLY A 133 -3.11 9.45 -3.21
C GLY A 133 -3.37 8.17 -4.00
N VAL A 134 -3.11 7.00 -3.42
CA VAL A 134 -3.43 5.69 -4.03
C VAL A 134 -4.92 5.60 -4.36
N ILE A 135 -5.78 5.89 -3.40
CA ILE A 135 -7.24 5.81 -3.55
C ILE A 135 -7.72 6.72 -4.68
N LEU A 136 -7.36 8.01 -4.62
CA LEU A 136 -7.82 9.01 -5.58
C LEU A 136 -7.23 8.82 -6.99
N SER A 137 -6.06 8.22 -7.09
CA SER A 137 -5.42 7.94 -8.38
C SER A 137 -5.93 6.68 -9.09
N GLU A 138 -6.52 5.75 -8.35
CA GLU A 138 -6.94 4.46 -8.91
C GLU A 138 -8.46 4.32 -9.05
N PHE A 139 -9.26 4.97 -8.21
CA PHE A 139 -10.71 4.96 -8.35
C PHE A 139 -11.20 6.13 -9.20
N ASP A 140 -12.15 5.84 -10.06
CA ASP A 140 -12.98 6.82 -10.76
C ASP A 140 -14.40 6.73 -10.19
N ILE A 141 -14.78 7.69 -9.35
CA ILE A 141 -16.06 7.69 -8.65
C ILE A 141 -17.25 7.85 -9.60
N THR A 142 -17.05 8.48 -10.75
CA THR A 142 -18.12 8.68 -11.74
C THR A 142 -18.55 7.36 -12.36
N ARG A 143 -17.63 6.40 -12.47
CA ARG A 143 -17.88 5.05 -13.00
C ARG A 143 -18.39 4.07 -11.93
N ALA A 144 -18.25 4.41 -10.66
CA ALA A 144 -18.71 3.55 -9.57
C ALA A 144 -20.18 3.81 -9.25
N THR A 145 -21.10 3.11 -9.89
CA THR A 145 -22.55 3.25 -9.68
C THR A 145 -23.01 2.67 -8.34
N TYR A 146 -22.28 1.73 -7.77
CA TYR A 146 -22.52 1.10 -6.46
C TYR A 146 -21.21 0.99 -5.69
N PRO A 147 -21.21 0.93 -4.36
CA PRO A 147 -20.00 0.63 -3.56
C PRO A 147 -19.33 -0.68 -4.00
N SER A 148 -20.12 -1.68 -4.39
CA SER A 148 -19.62 -2.97 -4.89
C SER A 148 -18.83 -2.86 -6.20
N SER A 149 -18.99 -1.79 -6.98
CA SER A 149 -18.17 -1.52 -8.17
C SER A 149 -16.72 -1.27 -7.75
N MET A 150 -16.51 -0.51 -6.65
CA MET A 150 -15.18 -0.29 -6.08
C MET A 150 -14.58 -1.59 -5.52
N TRP A 151 -15.39 -2.43 -4.87
CA TRP A 151 -14.92 -3.73 -4.38
C TRP A 151 -14.46 -4.63 -5.52
N LYS A 152 -15.26 -4.73 -6.59
CA LYS A 152 -14.93 -5.54 -7.78
C LYS A 152 -13.66 -5.04 -8.45
N TYR A 153 -13.52 -3.74 -8.63
CA TYR A 153 -12.32 -3.14 -9.21
C TYR A 153 -11.07 -3.39 -8.35
N ALA A 154 -11.19 -3.33 -7.03
CA ALA A 154 -10.12 -3.61 -6.08
C ALA A 154 -9.89 -5.12 -5.81
N GLY A 155 -10.69 -6.04 -6.39
CA GLY A 155 -10.59 -7.47 -6.15
C GLY A 155 -10.96 -7.89 -4.72
N LEU A 156 -11.86 -7.14 -4.10
CA LEU A 156 -12.39 -7.42 -2.76
C LEU A 156 -13.72 -8.17 -2.80
N ASP A 157 -14.27 -8.40 -3.97
CA ASP A 157 -15.49 -9.18 -4.18
C ASP A 157 -15.26 -10.69 -3.91
N VAL A 158 -16.35 -11.41 -3.85
CA VAL A 158 -16.37 -12.87 -3.75
C VAL A 158 -16.63 -13.42 -5.15
N ALA A 159 -15.88 -14.43 -5.57
CA ALA A 159 -16.08 -15.13 -6.82
C ALA A 159 -17.23 -16.13 -6.72
N SER A 160 -17.64 -16.72 -7.83
CA SER A 160 -18.75 -17.68 -7.89
C SER A 160 -18.56 -18.94 -7.03
N ASP A 161 -17.31 -19.28 -6.72
CA ASP A 161 -16.93 -20.40 -5.83
C ASP A 161 -17.06 -20.06 -4.33
N GLY A 162 -17.60 -18.89 -3.96
CA GLY A 162 -17.72 -18.40 -2.60
C GLY A 162 -16.40 -17.92 -1.97
N ARG A 163 -15.29 -17.90 -2.73
CA ARG A 163 -13.98 -17.47 -2.26
C ARG A 163 -13.68 -16.04 -2.68
N GLY A 164 -12.83 -15.39 -1.91
CA GLY A 164 -12.38 -14.06 -2.27
C GLY A 164 -11.61 -14.06 -3.59
N ARG A 165 -11.93 -13.10 -4.48
CA ARG A 165 -11.28 -12.92 -5.78
C ARG A 165 -9.76 -12.98 -5.68
N SER A 166 -9.11 -13.74 -6.56
CA SER A 166 -7.67 -13.98 -6.56
C SER A 166 -7.13 -14.22 -7.97
N ARG A 167 -5.84 -14.57 -8.07
CA ARG A 167 -5.19 -14.95 -9.34
C ARG A 167 -5.30 -16.45 -9.66
N ARG A 168 -6.13 -17.20 -8.94
CA ARG A 168 -6.37 -18.62 -9.24
C ARG A 168 -6.95 -18.79 -10.63
N ALA A 169 -6.69 -19.93 -11.24
CA ALA A 169 -7.14 -20.22 -12.59
C ALA A 169 -8.67 -20.08 -12.74
N GLU A 170 -9.45 -20.49 -11.72
CA GLU A 170 -10.92 -20.42 -11.69
C GLU A 170 -11.45 -18.98 -11.67
N HIS A 171 -10.62 -18.01 -11.23
CA HIS A 171 -10.99 -16.61 -11.14
C HIS A 171 -10.55 -15.76 -12.34
N LEU A 172 -9.78 -16.36 -13.27
CA LEU A 172 -9.37 -15.68 -14.47
C LEU A 172 -10.49 -15.72 -15.51
N VAL A 173 -10.63 -14.64 -16.26
CA VAL A 173 -11.57 -14.51 -17.37
C VAL A 173 -10.79 -14.39 -18.69
N GLU A 174 -11.45 -14.71 -19.77
CA GLU A 174 -10.92 -14.44 -21.11
C GLU A 174 -10.95 -12.93 -21.37
N VAL A 175 -9.81 -12.37 -21.78
CA VAL A 175 -9.63 -10.95 -22.06
C VAL A 175 -9.06 -10.82 -23.46
N ASP A 176 -9.71 -10.02 -24.28
CA ASP A 176 -9.20 -9.65 -25.59
C ASP A 176 -8.02 -8.67 -25.44
N TYR A 177 -7.00 -8.86 -26.23
CA TYR A 177 -5.85 -7.95 -26.32
C TYR A 177 -5.25 -8.01 -27.72
N ASN A 178 -4.45 -7.03 -28.07
CA ASN A 178 -3.64 -7.10 -29.27
C ASN A 178 -2.25 -7.68 -28.92
N ASP A 179 -1.80 -8.63 -29.70
CA ASP A 179 -0.45 -9.19 -29.58
C ASP A 179 0.63 -8.17 -29.97
N LYS A 180 1.90 -8.59 -29.98
CA LYS A 180 3.03 -7.71 -30.32
C LYS A 180 2.99 -7.19 -31.76
N ASP A 181 2.31 -7.92 -32.64
CA ASP A 181 2.16 -7.61 -34.05
C ASP A 181 0.85 -6.84 -34.34
N GLY A 182 0.08 -6.52 -33.31
CA GLY A 182 -1.17 -5.77 -33.38
C GLY A 182 -2.40 -6.62 -33.72
N ASN A 183 -2.26 -7.97 -33.80
CA ASN A 183 -3.39 -8.84 -34.10
C ASN A 183 -4.28 -9.10 -32.88
N PRO A 184 -5.61 -9.21 -33.06
CA PRO A 184 -6.53 -9.58 -31.98
C PRO A 184 -6.19 -10.96 -31.44
N ALA A 185 -5.99 -11.07 -30.14
CA ALA A 185 -5.70 -12.31 -29.43
C ALA A 185 -6.45 -12.37 -28.11
N LYS A 186 -6.56 -13.56 -27.52
CA LYS A 186 -7.23 -13.78 -26.25
C LYS A 186 -6.27 -14.37 -25.22
N ARG A 187 -6.38 -13.89 -23.98
CA ARG A 187 -5.64 -14.45 -22.85
C ARG A 187 -6.50 -14.56 -21.61
N ARG A 188 -6.18 -15.48 -20.73
CA ARG A 188 -6.77 -15.51 -19.39
C ARG A 188 -6.14 -14.41 -18.53
N GLY A 189 -6.95 -13.54 -17.99
CA GLY A 189 -6.51 -12.39 -17.22
C GLY A 189 -7.32 -12.16 -15.96
N ILE A 190 -6.79 -11.35 -15.05
CA ILE A 190 -7.48 -10.91 -13.84
C ILE A 190 -8.45 -9.77 -14.15
N THR A 191 -9.57 -9.72 -13.41
CA THR A 191 -10.62 -8.70 -13.57
C THR A 191 -10.49 -7.51 -12.62
N PHE A 192 -9.41 -7.43 -11.85
CA PHE A 192 -9.24 -6.44 -10.79
C PHE A 192 -7.84 -5.82 -10.81
N ASN A 193 -7.67 -4.71 -10.12
CA ASN A 193 -6.39 -4.04 -9.93
C ASN A 193 -5.59 -4.68 -8.78
N PRO A 194 -4.57 -5.51 -9.06
CA PRO A 194 -3.82 -6.22 -8.02
C PRO A 194 -2.95 -5.29 -7.17
N TRP A 195 -2.47 -4.20 -7.74
CA TRP A 195 -1.67 -3.21 -7.00
C TRP A 195 -2.53 -2.49 -5.97
N LEU A 196 -3.72 -2.01 -6.39
CA LEU A 196 -4.69 -1.39 -5.48
C LEU A 196 -5.10 -2.35 -4.36
N LYS A 197 -5.38 -3.63 -4.71
CA LYS A 197 -5.70 -4.67 -3.72
C LYS A 197 -4.62 -4.80 -2.66
N THR A 198 -3.35 -4.87 -3.08
CA THR A 198 -2.21 -4.97 -2.16
C THR A 198 -2.13 -3.74 -1.26
N LYS A 199 -2.33 -2.54 -1.80
CA LYS A 199 -2.32 -1.30 -1.01
C LYS A 199 -3.48 -1.23 -0.02
N LEU A 200 -4.69 -1.60 -0.43
CA LEU A 200 -5.86 -1.57 0.45
C LEU A 200 -5.80 -2.64 1.55
N ILE A 201 -5.43 -3.87 1.23
CA ILE A 201 -5.41 -4.97 2.23
C ILE A 201 -4.12 -4.93 3.05
N GLY A 202 -2.96 -4.87 2.40
CA GLY A 202 -1.67 -4.97 3.09
C GLY A 202 -1.27 -3.69 3.82
N VAL A 203 -1.52 -2.52 3.23
CA VAL A 203 -1.07 -1.25 3.80
C VAL A 203 -2.18 -0.58 4.59
N LEU A 204 -3.34 -0.28 3.98
CA LEU A 204 -4.43 0.41 4.65
C LEU A 204 -5.03 -0.43 5.78
N GLY A 205 -5.30 -1.74 5.52
CA GLY A 205 -5.82 -2.63 6.55
C GLY A 205 -4.92 -2.68 7.79
N SER A 206 -3.61 -2.83 7.59
CA SER A 206 -2.62 -2.79 8.67
C SER A 206 -2.54 -1.41 9.34
N SER A 207 -2.71 -0.33 8.59
CA SER A 207 -2.71 1.03 9.13
C SER A 207 -3.90 1.27 10.07
N PHE A 208 -5.10 0.84 9.71
CA PHE A 208 -6.28 0.91 10.57
C PHE A 208 -6.08 0.16 11.89
N LEU A 209 -5.44 -1.02 11.84
CA LEU A 209 -5.17 -1.80 13.04
C LEU A 209 -4.14 -1.14 13.97
N ARG A 210 -3.14 -0.45 13.40
CA ARG A 210 -2.08 0.24 14.16
C ARG A 210 -2.48 1.63 14.64
N ALA A 211 -3.47 2.25 14.03
CA ALA A 211 -3.89 3.61 14.35
C ALA A 211 -4.59 3.75 15.72
N GLY A 212 -4.68 2.69 16.51
CA GLY A 212 -5.40 2.65 17.77
C GLY A 212 -6.92 2.61 17.57
N GLU A 213 -7.67 3.08 18.56
CA GLU A 213 -9.14 3.09 18.49
C GLU A 213 -9.64 3.98 17.34
N ASN A 214 -10.44 3.39 16.47
CA ASN A 214 -11.11 4.02 15.36
C ASN A 214 -12.29 3.13 14.89
N PRO A 215 -13.29 3.70 14.18
CA PRO A 215 -14.46 2.94 13.75
C PRO A 215 -14.15 1.67 12.95
N TYR A 216 -13.14 1.72 12.09
CA TYR A 216 -12.77 0.58 11.26
C TYR A 216 -12.09 -0.53 12.06
N ARG A 217 -11.31 -0.18 13.07
CA ARG A 217 -10.75 -1.14 14.00
C ARG A 217 -11.85 -1.87 14.76
N ALA A 218 -12.88 -1.18 15.25
CA ALA A 218 -14.03 -1.79 15.90
C ALA A 218 -14.76 -2.78 14.95
N ILE A 219 -15.00 -2.39 13.70
CA ILE A 219 -15.58 -3.28 12.68
C ILE A 219 -14.73 -4.54 12.45
N TYR A 220 -13.41 -4.41 12.44
CA TYR A 220 -12.51 -5.56 12.32
C TYR A 220 -12.63 -6.48 13.53
N ASP A 221 -12.59 -5.94 14.73
CA ASP A 221 -12.62 -6.71 15.98
C ASP A 221 -13.96 -7.45 16.12
N ASP A 222 -15.09 -6.80 15.86
CA ASP A 222 -16.43 -7.41 15.86
C ASP A 222 -16.55 -8.54 14.84
N TYR A 223 -16.14 -8.30 13.61
CA TYR A 223 -16.25 -9.31 12.56
C TYR A 223 -15.31 -10.49 12.83
N LYS A 224 -14.10 -10.24 13.33
CA LYS A 224 -13.15 -11.28 13.70
C LYS A 224 -13.69 -12.13 14.84
N ASN A 225 -14.26 -11.51 15.88
CA ASN A 225 -14.90 -12.22 17.00
C ASN A 225 -16.05 -13.11 16.49
N ARG A 226 -16.91 -12.61 15.60
CA ARG A 226 -17.96 -13.42 14.97
C ARG A 226 -17.41 -14.61 14.21
N LEU A 227 -16.34 -14.44 13.41
CA LEU A 227 -15.69 -15.54 12.68
C LEU A 227 -15.05 -16.56 13.61
N GLU A 228 -14.56 -16.15 14.77
CA GLU A 228 -13.94 -17.03 15.75
C GLU A 228 -14.98 -17.87 16.53
N ASN A 229 -16.20 -17.37 16.68
CA ASN A 229 -17.28 -18.05 17.42
C ASN A 229 -18.27 -18.79 16.51
N HIS A 230 -18.27 -18.54 15.19
CA HIS A 230 -19.24 -19.17 14.29
C HIS A 230 -18.80 -20.57 13.84
N PRO A 231 -19.65 -21.63 13.99
CA PRO A 231 -19.28 -23.01 13.67
C PRO A 231 -18.71 -23.23 12.26
N ALA A 232 -19.28 -22.56 11.24
CA ALA A 232 -18.86 -22.69 9.84
C ALA A 232 -17.44 -22.14 9.55
N HIS A 233 -16.80 -21.52 10.54
CA HIS A 233 -15.48 -20.91 10.36
C HIS A 233 -14.40 -21.53 11.28
N GLN A 234 -14.74 -22.55 12.07
CA GLN A 234 -13.81 -23.17 13.02
C GLN A 234 -12.64 -23.88 12.30
N GLU A 235 -12.89 -24.48 11.16
CA GLU A 235 -11.87 -25.17 10.36
C GLU A 235 -10.89 -24.21 9.66
N LYS A 236 -11.22 -22.90 9.58
CA LYS A 236 -10.34 -21.91 8.97
C LYS A 236 -9.19 -21.54 9.92
N SER A 237 -7.99 -21.41 9.40
CA SER A 237 -6.83 -20.97 10.18
C SER A 237 -7.04 -19.55 10.73
N LYS A 238 -6.34 -19.22 11.83
CA LYS A 238 -6.35 -17.86 12.43
C LYS A 238 -6.00 -16.80 11.41
N GLY A 239 -4.99 -17.05 10.56
CA GLY A 239 -4.58 -16.13 9.48
C GLY A 239 -5.68 -15.96 8.42
N HIS A 240 -6.42 -17.01 8.09
CA HIS A 240 -7.54 -16.92 7.15
C HIS A 240 -8.66 -16.03 7.73
N ARG A 241 -9.07 -16.26 8.98
CA ARG A 241 -10.08 -15.42 9.66
C ARG A 241 -9.63 -13.98 9.79
N HIS A 242 -8.37 -13.74 10.11
CA HIS A 242 -7.78 -12.40 10.11
C HIS A 242 -7.91 -11.70 8.75
N ASN A 243 -7.53 -12.36 7.67
CA ASN A 243 -7.63 -11.81 6.32
C ASN A 243 -9.08 -11.57 5.88
N MET A 244 -10.04 -12.39 6.33
CA MET A 244 -11.46 -12.16 6.11
C MET A 244 -11.92 -10.88 6.82
N ALA A 245 -11.50 -10.68 8.08
CA ALA A 245 -11.86 -9.51 8.87
C ALA A 245 -11.25 -8.21 8.30
N ILE A 246 -9.98 -8.23 7.87
CA ILE A 246 -9.37 -7.08 7.17
C ILE A 246 -10.16 -6.74 5.90
N ARG A 247 -10.50 -7.75 5.09
CA ARG A 247 -11.26 -7.52 3.85
C ARG A 247 -12.62 -6.90 4.14
N TYR A 248 -13.32 -7.37 5.18
CA TYR A 248 -14.62 -6.82 5.56
C TYR A 248 -14.48 -5.36 6.03
N MET A 249 -13.54 -5.07 6.92
CA MET A 249 -13.24 -3.73 7.39
C MET A 249 -12.95 -2.75 6.23
N VAL A 250 -12.08 -3.13 5.30
CA VAL A 250 -11.75 -2.30 4.13
C VAL A 250 -12.95 -2.09 3.22
N LYS A 251 -13.82 -3.10 3.05
CA LYS A 251 -15.08 -2.94 2.30
C LYS A 251 -15.99 -1.91 2.95
N ARG A 252 -16.10 -1.90 4.28
CA ARG A 252 -16.90 -0.89 5.01
C ARG A 252 -16.35 0.52 4.81
N PHE A 253 -15.02 0.68 4.93
CA PHE A 253 -14.38 1.95 4.59
C PHE A 253 -14.69 2.41 3.14
N LEU A 254 -14.68 1.49 2.17
CA LEU A 254 -15.00 1.84 0.78
C LEU A 254 -16.47 2.21 0.58
N VAL A 255 -17.40 1.71 1.41
CA VAL A 255 -18.79 2.16 1.40
C VAL A 255 -18.88 3.61 1.86
N ASP A 256 -18.24 3.93 2.99
CA ASP A 256 -18.26 5.29 3.54
C ASP A 256 -17.59 6.28 2.56
N LEU A 257 -16.44 5.91 2.00
CA LEU A 257 -15.76 6.68 0.97
C LEU A 257 -16.63 6.91 -0.27
N TYR A 258 -17.31 5.87 -0.75
CA TYR A 258 -18.21 5.97 -1.89
C TYR A 258 -19.33 6.96 -1.62
N THR A 259 -19.97 6.85 -0.46
CA THR A 259 -21.10 7.70 -0.06
C THR A 259 -20.68 9.18 -0.01
N GLU A 260 -19.62 9.46 0.70
CA GLU A 260 -19.09 10.83 0.85
C GLU A 260 -18.60 11.40 -0.48
N TRP A 261 -17.87 10.60 -1.27
CA TRP A 261 -17.33 11.10 -2.53
C TRP A 261 -18.41 11.39 -3.56
N ARG A 262 -19.38 10.50 -3.72
CA ARG A 262 -20.49 10.76 -4.64
C ARG A 262 -21.35 11.95 -4.21
N ALA A 263 -21.59 12.09 -2.91
CA ALA A 263 -22.33 13.26 -2.39
C ALA A 263 -21.57 14.58 -2.69
N LEU A 264 -20.26 14.62 -2.51
CA LEU A 264 -19.45 15.79 -2.83
C LEU A 264 -19.42 16.12 -4.34
N GLU A 265 -19.48 15.11 -5.21
CA GLU A 265 -19.53 15.28 -6.67
C GLU A 265 -20.95 15.51 -7.20
N GLY A 266 -21.97 15.59 -6.32
CA GLY A 266 -23.38 15.76 -6.72
C GLY A 266 -23.93 14.55 -7.48
N LEU A 267 -23.34 13.37 -7.32
CA LEU A 267 -23.76 12.14 -8.01
C LEU A 267 -24.76 11.36 -7.14
N PRO A 268 -25.69 10.59 -7.74
CA PRO A 268 -26.62 9.76 -6.99
C PRO A 268 -25.89 8.74 -6.11
N VAL A 269 -26.24 8.69 -4.83
CA VAL A 269 -25.70 7.71 -3.87
C VAL A 269 -26.64 6.51 -3.83
N ALA A 270 -26.12 5.33 -4.17
CA ALA A 270 -26.85 4.06 -4.13
C ALA A 270 -26.41 3.22 -2.95
N ASP A 271 -27.34 2.41 -2.41
CA ASP A 271 -27.01 1.36 -1.45
C ASP A 271 -26.09 0.28 -2.07
N GLU A 272 -25.53 -0.58 -1.21
CA GLU A 272 -24.79 -1.75 -1.69
C GLU A 272 -25.66 -2.55 -2.67
N TYR A 273 -25.07 -3.06 -3.76
CA TYR A 273 -25.82 -3.77 -4.82
C TYR A 273 -26.68 -4.92 -4.28
N SER A 274 -26.18 -5.62 -3.26
CA SER A 274 -26.95 -6.69 -2.59
C SER A 274 -28.23 -6.19 -1.96
N ILE A 275 -28.26 -4.98 -1.42
CA ILE A 275 -29.45 -4.36 -0.84
C ILE A 275 -30.32 -3.78 -1.96
N ALA A 276 -29.74 -2.96 -2.82
CA ALA A 276 -30.44 -2.20 -3.84
C ALA A 276 -31.13 -3.07 -4.92
N LYS A 277 -30.53 -4.23 -5.26
CA LYS A 277 -31.00 -5.09 -6.35
C LYS A 277 -31.45 -6.48 -5.93
N LEU A 278 -30.88 -7.02 -4.84
CA LEU A 278 -31.18 -8.39 -4.39
C LEU A 278 -32.01 -8.43 -3.10
N GLY A 279 -32.23 -7.28 -2.44
CA GLY A 279 -32.93 -7.20 -1.17
C GLY A 279 -32.19 -7.87 0.00
N ILE A 280 -30.92 -8.23 -0.17
CA ILE A 280 -30.11 -8.96 0.81
C ILE A 280 -29.26 -7.98 1.59
N ASP A 281 -29.58 -7.78 2.87
CA ASP A 281 -28.76 -6.97 3.78
C ASP A 281 -27.83 -7.86 4.61
N HIS A 282 -26.60 -8.00 4.16
CA HIS A 282 -25.56 -8.78 4.86
C HIS A 282 -25.14 -8.20 6.21
N ARG A 283 -25.57 -6.96 6.54
CA ARG A 283 -25.31 -6.33 7.85
C ARG A 283 -26.19 -6.93 8.94
N LYS A 284 -27.36 -7.45 8.56
CA LYS A 284 -28.37 -8.04 9.45
C LYS A 284 -28.29 -9.56 9.53
N ALA A 285 -27.49 -10.21 8.70
CA ALA A 285 -27.26 -11.66 8.77
C ALA A 285 -26.30 -11.93 9.94
N GLY A 286 -26.86 -12.16 11.04
CA GLY A 286 -26.51 -12.47 12.31
C GLY A 286 -25.65 -12.99 13.09
#